data_9261da99384d850161017e7c7ebc3d21
#
_entry.id   9261da99384d850161017e7c7ebc3d21
#
_cell.length_a   1.000
_cell.length_b   1.000
_cell.length_c   1.000
_cell.angle_alpha   90.00
_cell.angle_beta   90.00
_cell.angle_gamma   90.00
#
_symmetry.space_group_name_H-M   'P 1'
#
loop_
_entity.id
_entity.type
_entity.pdbx_description
1 polymer ?
#
loop_
_entity_poly.entity_id
_entity_poly.type
_entity_poly.pdbx_seq_one_letter_code
_entity_poly.pdbx_strand_id
1 'polypeptide(L)'
;MRALEGLQKRVKQRLDHYRRLVRIGAGADPFHLRMWLREIEQIPSQDGLTEHARQLVQKADEAVSEAILRLDADLRDACARRNWKVDGQWPQYYVQRGVRIEVREREGRAKVGDRVVPTLHVPTLVRALETELKGLLPQGFDPVRFLEALAGAFGRLTSSQEQGAPIWLVYRELLLGQQPRAFWRDGRSALFRSFGEQRFRAMLTTLLEKGVTKAKDGRQLKLLPPLRAEEAMYIFVPAEQRFAFVGRIDSSRPIRSRPYE
;
A
#
# COMPACT_ATOMS: atom_id res chain seq x y z
N MET A 1 22.35 23.15 -34.06
CA MET A 1 22.08 24.25 -33.13
C MET A 1 20.80 24.03 -32.31
N ARG A 2 19.62 23.88 -32.89
CA ARG A 2 18.33 23.68 -32.12
C ARG A 2 18.34 22.51 -31.09
N ALA A 3 19.02 21.42 -31.38
CA ALA A 3 19.11 20.27 -30.47
C ALA A 3 19.96 20.60 -29.21
N LEU A 4 21.04 21.34 -29.38
CA LEU A 4 21.92 21.82 -28.31
C LEU A 4 21.22 22.83 -27.39
N GLU A 5 20.46 23.77 -27.98
CA GLU A 5 19.67 24.74 -27.22
C GLU A 5 18.58 24.05 -26.39
N GLY A 6 17.91 23.05 -26.95
CA GLY A 6 16.92 22.22 -26.25
C GLY A 6 17.53 21.42 -25.11
N LEU A 7 18.77 20.96 -25.26
CA LEU A 7 19.50 20.22 -24.24
C LEU A 7 19.94 21.16 -23.10
N GLN A 8 20.52 22.34 -23.43
CA GLN A 8 20.89 23.36 -22.45
C GLN A 8 19.70 23.80 -21.61
N LYS A 9 18.54 24.00 -22.24
CA LYS A 9 17.30 24.38 -21.53
C LYS A 9 16.87 23.29 -20.54
N ARG A 10 16.93 22.01 -20.92
CA ARG A 10 16.59 20.88 -20.04
C ARG A 10 17.57 20.74 -18.88
N VAL A 11 18.87 20.85 -19.13
CA VAL A 11 19.90 20.81 -18.08
C VAL A 11 19.72 21.97 -17.10
N LYS A 12 19.48 23.19 -17.59
CA LYS A 12 19.23 24.36 -16.73
C LYS A 12 17.99 24.17 -15.86
N GLN A 13 16.87 23.70 -16.42
CA GLN A 13 15.65 23.43 -15.65
C GLN A 13 15.86 22.38 -14.55
N ARG A 14 16.66 21.34 -14.82
CA ARG A 14 16.97 20.28 -13.85
C ARG A 14 17.92 20.76 -12.75
N LEU A 15 18.92 21.56 -13.09
CA LEU A 15 19.81 22.21 -12.14
C LEU A 15 19.04 23.15 -11.19
N ASP A 16 18.10 23.91 -11.71
CA ASP A 16 17.27 24.80 -10.90
C ASP A 16 16.32 24.02 -9.98
N HIS A 17 15.80 22.89 -10.45
CA HIS A 17 14.99 21.99 -9.61
C HIS A 17 15.85 21.37 -8.50
N TYR A 18 17.06 20.90 -8.81
CA TYR A 18 18.02 20.38 -7.83
C TYR A 18 18.41 21.43 -6.78
N ARG A 19 18.72 22.66 -7.20
CA ARG A 19 19.01 23.77 -6.28
C ARG A 19 17.85 24.07 -5.32
N ARG A 20 16.61 23.93 -5.77
CA ARG A 20 15.43 24.07 -4.91
C ARG A 20 15.31 22.92 -3.90
N LEU A 21 15.58 21.69 -4.30
CA LEU A 21 15.57 20.51 -3.41
C LEU A 21 16.66 20.62 -2.33
N VAL A 22 17.85 21.07 -2.68
CA VAL A 22 18.95 21.28 -1.72
C VAL A 22 18.63 22.41 -0.74
N ARG A 23 17.99 23.51 -1.19
CA ARG A 23 17.58 24.63 -0.31
C ARG A 23 16.50 24.27 0.70
N ILE A 24 15.69 23.24 0.44
CA ILE A 24 14.59 22.81 1.33
C ILE A 24 15.12 21.95 2.49
N GLY A 25 16.42 21.65 2.57
CA GLY A 25 17.02 20.85 3.66
C GLY A 25 16.57 19.38 3.67
N ALA A 26 15.76 18.95 2.71
CA ALA A 26 15.53 17.54 2.45
C ALA A 26 16.82 16.99 1.87
N GLY A 27 17.50 16.10 2.58
CA GLY A 27 18.71 15.44 2.09
C GLY A 27 18.50 15.05 0.63
N ALA A 28 19.47 15.41 -0.23
CA ALA A 28 19.34 15.19 -1.67
C ALA A 28 18.97 13.72 -1.92
N ASP A 29 17.88 13.49 -2.63
CA ASP A 29 17.48 12.14 -3.01
C ASP A 29 18.57 11.54 -3.93
N PRO A 30 19.38 10.59 -3.46
CA PRO A 30 20.53 10.08 -4.21
C PRO A 30 20.09 9.34 -5.48
N PHE A 31 18.88 8.78 -5.50
CA PHE A 31 18.34 8.06 -6.66
C PHE A 31 18.03 9.04 -7.81
N HIS A 32 17.42 10.16 -7.50
CA HIS A 32 17.19 11.21 -8.50
C HIS A 32 18.51 11.84 -8.97
N LEU A 33 19.44 12.09 -8.05
CA LEU A 33 20.74 12.63 -8.39
C LEU A 33 21.47 11.71 -9.37
N ARG A 34 21.55 10.42 -9.08
CA ARG A 34 22.15 9.40 -9.97
C ARG A 34 21.51 9.39 -11.35
N MET A 35 20.18 9.41 -11.41
CA MET A 35 19.45 9.41 -12.68
C MET A 35 19.83 10.63 -13.54
N TRP A 36 19.90 11.81 -12.97
CA TRP A 36 20.25 13.04 -13.69
C TRP A 36 21.71 13.08 -14.12
N LEU A 37 22.62 12.63 -13.26
CA LEU A 37 24.05 12.60 -13.59
C LEU A 37 24.34 11.63 -14.74
N ARG A 38 23.69 10.48 -14.79
CA ARG A 38 23.82 9.55 -15.93
C ARG A 38 23.31 10.13 -17.24
N GLU A 39 22.25 10.94 -17.20
CA GLU A 39 21.81 11.66 -18.41
C GLU A 39 22.83 12.72 -18.85
N ILE A 40 23.55 13.37 -17.92
CA ILE A 40 24.60 14.33 -18.23
C ILE A 40 25.83 13.61 -18.82
N GLU A 41 26.19 12.45 -18.31
CA GLU A 41 27.31 11.64 -18.79
C GLU A 41 27.17 11.23 -20.27
N GLN A 42 25.93 11.07 -20.75
CA GLN A 42 25.64 10.73 -22.15
C GLN A 42 25.79 11.91 -23.13
N ILE A 43 26.07 13.12 -22.63
CA ILE A 43 26.27 14.28 -23.49
C ILE A 43 27.72 14.31 -23.96
N PRO A 44 27.99 14.26 -25.27
CA PRO A 44 29.34 14.41 -25.79
C PRO A 44 29.89 15.78 -25.39
N SER A 45 30.95 15.81 -24.63
CA SER A 45 31.68 17.06 -24.31
C SER A 45 33.14 16.94 -24.64
N GLN A 46 33.72 17.98 -25.24
CA GLN A 46 35.12 18.03 -25.63
C GLN A 46 36.04 18.52 -24.50
N ASP A 47 35.49 19.02 -23.41
CA ASP A 47 36.26 19.67 -22.33
C ASP A 47 36.05 18.92 -21.00
N GLY A 48 37.08 18.84 -20.17
CA GLY A 48 37.24 18.15 -18.88
C GLY A 48 36.02 18.02 -17.92
N LEU A 49 34.83 18.49 -18.33
CA LEU A 49 33.53 18.28 -17.68
C LEU A 49 33.16 16.79 -17.53
N THR A 50 33.68 15.95 -18.44
CA THR A 50 33.44 14.50 -18.41
C THR A 50 34.04 13.81 -17.18
N GLU A 51 35.25 14.20 -16.78
CA GLU A 51 35.91 13.60 -15.61
C GLU A 51 35.21 14.00 -14.30
N HIS A 52 34.87 15.28 -14.18
CA HIS A 52 34.13 15.75 -13.01
C HIS A 52 32.72 15.14 -12.94
N ALA A 53 32.05 14.98 -14.08
CA ALA A 53 30.76 14.28 -14.14
C ALA A 53 30.87 12.81 -13.71
N ARG A 54 31.91 12.08 -14.15
CA ARG A 54 32.16 10.70 -13.73
C ARG A 54 32.38 10.57 -12.22
N GLN A 55 33.18 11.46 -11.63
CA GLN A 55 33.39 11.48 -10.17
C GLN A 55 32.10 11.73 -9.40
N LEU A 56 31.22 12.61 -9.92
CA LEU A 56 29.91 12.85 -9.31
C LEU A 56 28.98 11.64 -9.48
N VAL A 57 29.01 10.95 -10.62
CA VAL A 57 28.26 9.71 -10.84
C VAL A 57 28.71 8.64 -9.86
N GLN A 58 30.03 8.44 -9.70
CA GLN A 58 30.55 7.46 -8.75
C GLN A 58 30.09 7.76 -7.32
N LYS A 59 30.19 9.00 -6.86
CA LYS A 59 29.70 9.41 -5.52
C LYS A 59 28.19 9.20 -5.36
N ALA A 60 27.42 9.43 -6.43
CA ALA A 60 25.98 9.19 -6.41
C ALA A 60 25.66 7.68 -6.35
N ASP A 61 26.42 6.84 -7.05
CA ASP A 61 26.27 5.39 -7.00
C ASP A 61 26.64 4.83 -5.62
N GLU A 62 27.68 5.34 -4.98
CA GLU A 62 28.06 5.02 -3.59
C GLU A 62 26.93 5.41 -2.62
N ALA A 63 26.40 6.64 -2.74
CA ALA A 63 25.30 7.11 -1.89
C ALA A 63 24.00 6.32 -2.11
N VAL A 64 23.72 5.89 -3.33
CA VAL A 64 22.57 5.01 -3.61
C VAL A 64 22.77 3.63 -2.98
N SER A 65 23.97 3.06 -3.09
CA SER A 65 24.29 1.77 -2.49
C SER A 65 24.13 1.81 -0.96
N GLU A 66 24.65 2.85 -0.33
CA GLU A 66 24.47 3.08 1.11
C GLU A 66 22.97 3.25 1.47
N ALA A 67 22.24 4.05 0.71
CA ALA A 67 20.81 4.25 0.95
C ALA A 67 19.99 2.96 0.80
N ILE A 68 20.35 2.07 -0.13
CA ILE A 68 19.73 0.76 -0.29
C ILE A 68 20.02 -0.14 0.92
N LEU A 69 21.27 -0.19 1.37
CA LEU A 69 21.65 -0.98 2.55
C LEU A 69 20.93 -0.53 3.82
N ARG A 70 20.65 0.75 3.95
CA ARG A 70 19.96 1.33 5.12
C ARG A 70 18.44 1.38 4.96
N LEU A 71 17.90 1.10 3.78
CA LEU A 71 16.48 1.34 3.47
C LEU A 71 15.53 0.63 4.43
N ASP A 72 15.80 -0.63 4.79
CA ASP A 72 14.94 -1.39 5.71
C ASP A 72 14.90 -0.71 7.09
N ALA A 73 16.05 -0.39 7.65
CA ALA A 73 16.16 0.27 8.96
C ALA A 73 15.51 1.66 8.93
N ASP A 74 15.86 2.49 7.95
CA ASP A 74 15.37 3.84 7.83
C ASP A 74 13.84 3.90 7.60
N LEU A 75 13.29 2.94 6.83
CA LEU A 75 11.86 2.83 6.61
C LEU A 75 11.13 2.45 7.90
N ARG A 76 11.64 1.45 8.63
CA ARG A 76 11.06 1.02 9.92
C ARG A 76 11.11 2.15 10.95
N ASP A 77 12.22 2.85 11.06
CA ASP A 77 12.37 3.98 11.96
C ASP A 77 11.43 5.13 11.60
N ALA A 78 11.32 5.45 10.31
CA ALA A 78 10.42 6.49 9.85
C ALA A 78 8.93 6.17 10.09
N CYS A 79 8.56 4.89 9.99
CA CYS A 79 7.22 4.41 10.33
C CYS A 79 7.01 4.39 11.85
N ALA A 80 7.99 3.93 12.63
CA ALA A 80 7.92 3.89 14.10
C ALA A 80 7.70 5.29 14.70
N ARG A 81 8.40 6.33 14.18
CA ARG A 81 8.18 7.72 14.59
C ARG A 81 6.76 8.22 14.35
N ARG A 82 5.97 7.55 13.51
CA ARG A 82 4.55 7.83 13.21
C ARG A 82 3.59 6.86 13.89
N ASN A 83 4.09 5.99 14.74
CA ASN A 83 3.34 4.88 15.35
C ASN A 83 2.71 3.94 14.29
N TRP A 84 3.33 3.82 13.12
CA TRP A 84 2.90 2.87 12.10
C TRP A 84 3.59 1.54 12.29
N LYS A 85 2.82 0.48 12.31
CA LYS A 85 3.34 -0.88 12.36
C LYS A 85 3.80 -1.30 10.96
N VAL A 86 4.97 -1.89 10.90
CA VAL A 86 5.57 -2.41 9.66
C VAL A 86 5.84 -3.89 9.85
N ASP A 87 5.44 -4.68 8.87
CA ASP A 87 5.75 -6.09 8.79
C ASP A 87 6.28 -6.44 7.38
N GLY A 88 6.79 -7.66 7.24
CA GLY A 88 7.47 -8.07 6.03
C GLY A 88 8.96 -7.71 6.06
N GLN A 89 9.63 -8.03 4.96
CA GLN A 89 11.05 -7.81 4.75
C GLN A 89 11.32 -7.50 3.28
N TRP A 90 12.53 -7.07 3.00
CA TRP A 90 12.97 -6.84 1.63
C TRP A 90 12.57 -8.00 0.69
N PRO A 91 11.99 -7.75 -0.45
CA PRO A 91 11.64 -6.44 -1.05
C PRO A 91 10.19 -5.99 -0.79
N GLN A 92 9.44 -6.63 0.13
CA GLN A 92 8.02 -6.37 0.37
C GLN A 92 7.73 -6.05 1.83
N TYR A 93 7.00 -4.95 2.04
CA TYR A 93 6.55 -4.53 3.36
C TYR A 93 5.04 -4.30 3.36
N TYR A 94 4.46 -4.46 4.54
CA TYR A 94 3.07 -4.11 4.83
C TYR A 94 3.05 -3.10 5.96
N VAL A 95 2.41 -1.97 5.75
CA VAL A 95 2.40 -0.87 6.71
C VAL A 95 0.99 -0.61 7.21
N GLN A 96 0.84 -0.50 8.52
CA GLN A 96 -0.39 -0.14 9.22
C GLN A 96 -1.58 -0.98 8.73
N ARG A 97 -2.60 -0.39 8.14
CA ARG A 97 -3.81 -1.05 7.62
C ARG A 97 -3.59 -1.91 6.37
N GLY A 98 -2.37 -2.38 6.17
CA GLY A 98 -2.02 -3.29 5.09
C GLY A 98 -1.63 -2.61 3.78
N VAL A 99 -1.19 -1.33 3.81
CA VAL A 99 -0.58 -0.71 2.63
C VAL A 99 0.69 -1.46 2.27
N ARG A 100 0.72 -2.03 1.07
CA ARG A 100 1.87 -2.75 0.57
C ARG A 100 2.90 -1.80 -0.02
N ILE A 101 4.16 -1.99 0.34
CA ILE A 101 5.32 -1.42 -0.34
C ILE A 101 6.03 -2.56 -1.06
N GLU A 102 6.27 -2.40 -2.34
CA GLU A 102 7.07 -3.30 -3.16
C GLU A 102 8.28 -2.53 -3.70
N VAL A 103 9.47 -2.92 -3.24
CA VAL A 103 10.73 -2.29 -3.67
C VAL A 103 11.21 -2.95 -4.95
N ARG A 104 11.50 -2.15 -5.96
CA ARG A 104 12.07 -2.55 -7.24
C ARG A 104 13.46 -1.94 -7.37
N GLU A 105 14.40 -2.59 -6.71
CA GLU A 105 15.76 -2.10 -6.59
C GLU A 105 16.42 -1.80 -7.93
N ARG A 106 16.36 -2.76 -8.87
CA ARG A 106 16.96 -2.61 -10.22
C ARG A 106 16.43 -1.40 -10.98
N GLU A 107 15.19 -1.01 -10.70
CA GLU A 107 14.52 0.11 -11.33
C GLU A 107 14.68 1.41 -10.52
N GLY A 108 15.25 1.34 -9.31
CA GLY A 108 15.38 2.47 -8.39
C GLY A 108 14.06 3.08 -7.94
N ARG A 109 12.98 2.28 -7.96
CA ARG A 109 11.62 2.73 -7.64
C ARG A 109 10.89 1.77 -6.72
N ALA A 110 9.78 2.23 -6.14
CA ALA A 110 8.89 1.39 -5.36
C ALA A 110 7.43 1.54 -5.81
N LYS A 111 6.62 0.53 -5.53
CA LYS A 111 5.17 0.63 -5.58
C LYS A 111 4.65 0.73 -4.15
N VAL A 112 3.90 1.79 -3.83
CA VAL A 112 3.26 2.03 -2.53
C VAL A 112 1.76 1.98 -2.74
N GLY A 113 1.11 0.94 -2.26
CA GLY A 113 -0.28 0.67 -2.62
C GLY A 113 -0.41 0.46 -4.13
N ASP A 114 -1.20 1.31 -4.78
CA ASP A 114 -1.35 1.31 -6.24
C ASP A 114 -0.46 2.34 -6.94
N ARG A 115 0.25 3.17 -6.18
CA ARG A 115 1.08 4.27 -6.69
C ARG A 115 2.51 3.82 -6.96
N VAL A 116 3.03 4.14 -8.13
CA VAL A 116 4.46 4.02 -8.43
C VAL A 116 5.18 5.28 -7.92
N VAL A 117 6.20 5.08 -7.10
CA VAL A 117 7.10 6.13 -6.58
C VAL A 117 8.44 5.98 -7.29
N PRO A 118 8.89 7.00 -8.07
CA PRO A 118 10.07 6.89 -8.93
C PRO A 118 11.40 7.04 -8.16
N THR A 119 11.43 6.63 -6.90
CA THR A 119 12.62 6.67 -6.05
C THR A 119 12.48 5.69 -4.89
N LEU A 120 13.61 5.31 -4.27
CA LEU A 120 13.66 4.55 -3.02
C LEU A 120 13.99 5.45 -1.81
N HIS A 121 13.99 6.77 -1.98
CA HIS A 121 14.25 7.72 -0.91
C HIS A 121 13.16 7.65 0.16
N VAL A 122 13.53 7.25 1.38
CA VAL A 122 12.59 6.94 2.47
C VAL A 122 11.63 8.09 2.79
N PRO A 123 12.05 9.37 2.90
CA PRO A 123 11.11 10.47 3.11
C PRO A 123 10.04 10.60 2.03
N THR A 124 10.35 10.24 0.78
CA THR A 124 9.40 10.26 -0.35
C THR A 124 8.45 9.08 -0.28
N LEU A 125 8.96 7.89 0.07
CA LEU A 125 8.13 6.70 0.30
C LEU A 125 7.13 6.92 1.44
N VAL A 126 7.57 7.53 2.53
CA VAL A 126 6.72 7.85 3.69
C VAL A 126 5.61 8.84 3.33
N ARG A 127 5.91 9.89 2.53
CA ARG A 127 4.87 10.80 2.03
C ARG A 127 3.85 10.10 1.13
N ALA A 128 4.31 9.17 0.29
CA ALA A 128 3.40 8.35 -0.51
C ALA A 128 2.52 7.46 0.38
N LEU A 129 3.10 6.83 1.41
CA LEU A 129 2.35 6.06 2.41
C LEU A 129 1.29 6.90 3.14
N GLU A 130 1.63 8.11 3.56
CA GLU A 130 0.67 9.03 4.19
C GLU A 130 -0.54 9.30 3.29
N THR A 131 -0.27 9.50 2.00
CA THR A 131 -1.32 9.75 1.00
C THR A 131 -2.19 8.52 0.81
N GLU A 132 -1.59 7.34 0.65
CA GLU A 132 -2.30 6.08 0.51
C GLU A 132 -3.14 5.75 1.76
N LEU A 133 -2.55 5.87 2.96
CA LEU A 133 -3.26 5.61 4.23
C LEU A 133 -4.47 6.53 4.41
N LYS A 134 -4.37 7.82 4.03
CA LYS A 134 -5.48 8.77 4.07
C LYS A 134 -6.58 8.41 3.07
N GLY A 135 -6.23 7.87 1.91
CA GLY A 135 -7.16 7.50 0.84
C GLY A 135 -7.81 6.13 0.98
N LEU A 136 -7.33 5.28 1.91
CA LEU A 136 -7.80 3.89 2.02
C LEU A 136 -9.27 3.77 2.43
N LEU A 137 -9.70 4.59 3.38
CA LEU A 137 -11.07 4.55 3.86
C LEU A 137 -11.93 5.50 3.03
N PRO A 138 -13.17 5.11 2.67
CA PRO A 138 -14.13 6.04 2.08
C PRO A 138 -14.41 7.19 3.02
N GLN A 139 -14.68 8.36 2.47
CA GLN A 139 -15.15 9.51 3.25
C GLN A 139 -16.45 9.12 3.98
N GLY A 140 -16.52 9.39 5.29
CA GLY A 140 -17.68 9.00 6.09
C GLY A 140 -17.81 7.48 6.33
N PHE A 141 -16.70 6.74 6.32
CA PHE A 141 -16.73 5.29 6.59
C PHE A 141 -17.40 4.97 7.92
N ASP A 142 -18.47 4.18 7.86
CA ASP A 142 -19.22 3.70 9.01
C ASP A 142 -18.93 2.21 9.24
N PRO A 143 -18.20 1.85 10.32
CA PRO A 143 -17.87 0.46 10.65
C PRO A 143 -19.10 -0.41 10.90
N VAL A 144 -20.17 0.16 11.49
CA VAL A 144 -21.40 -0.63 11.78
C VAL A 144 -22.08 -1.02 10.47
N ARG A 145 -22.24 -0.06 9.54
CA ARG A 145 -22.78 -0.34 8.21
C ARG A 145 -21.92 -1.36 7.44
N PHE A 146 -20.61 -1.27 7.58
CA PHE A 146 -19.71 -2.21 6.94
C PHE A 146 -19.87 -3.62 7.53
N LEU A 147 -19.98 -3.75 8.86
CA LEU A 147 -20.22 -5.02 9.51
C LEU A 147 -21.56 -5.66 9.07
N GLU A 148 -22.63 -4.88 8.96
CA GLU A 148 -23.92 -5.35 8.45
C GLU A 148 -23.82 -5.87 7.01
N ALA A 149 -23.09 -5.13 6.14
CA ALA A 149 -22.84 -5.55 4.76
C ALA A 149 -22.04 -6.86 4.72
N LEU A 150 -21.01 -6.99 5.58
CA LEU A 150 -20.18 -8.18 5.71
C LEU A 150 -21.00 -9.39 6.18
N ALA A 151 -21.83 -9.20 7.21
CA ALA A 151 -22.73 -10.23 7.73
C ALA A 151 -23.78 -10.66 6.70
N GLY A 152 -24.26 -9.72 5.89
CA GLY A 152 -25.17 -10.02 4.77
C GLY A 152 -24.47 -10.80 3.65
N ALA A 153 -23.23 -10.45 3.30
CA ALA A 153 -22.43 -11.17 2.31
C ALA A 153 -22.14 -12.61 2.79
N PHE A 154 -21.75 -12.77 4.04
CA PHE A 154 -21.54 -14.06 4.67
C PHE A 154 -22.81 -14.93 4.62
N GLY A 155 -23.96 -14.36 4.99
CA GLY A 155 -25.25 -15.10 5.00
C GLY A 155 -25.71 -15.57 3.62
N ARG A 156 -25.22 -14.97 2.51
CA ARG A 156 -25.49 -15.46 1.16
C ARG A 156 -24.61 -16.63 0.74
N LEU A 157 -23.47 -16.80 1.39
CA LEU A 157 -22.47 -17.83 1.04
C LEU A 157 -22.60 -19.10 1.87
N THR A 158 -23.13 -18.99 3.08
CA THR A 158 -23.14 -20.12 4.03
C THR A 158 -24.56 -20.67 4.25
N SER A 159 -24.70 -21.95 4.12
CA SER A 159 -25.78 -22.70 4.74
C SER A 159 -25.54 -22.79 6.26
N SER A 160 -26.58 -22.94 7.06
CA SER A 160 -26.55 -22.86 8.54
C SER A 160 -25.61 -23.83 9.28
N GLN A 161 -24.89 -24.69 8.57
CA GLN A 161 -23.99 -25.72 9.12
C GLN A 161 -22.48 -25.48 8.85
N GLU A 162 -22.11 -24.52 8.04
CA GLU A 162 -20.71 -24.29 7.70
C GLU A 162 -20.00 -23.32 8.68
N GLN A 163 -18.87 -23.75 9.23
CA GLN A 163 -18.03 -22.92 10.08
C GLN A 163 -17.19 -21.96 9.24
N GLY A 164 -17.75 -20.79 8.93
CA GLY A 164 -17.07 -19.71 8.24
C GLY A 164 -17.03 -19.86 6.71
N ALA A 165 -16.87 -18.74 6.02
CA ALA A 165 -16.73 -18.65 4.57
C ALA A 165 -15.33 -18.18 4.19
N PRO A 166 -14.74 -18.60 3.04
CA PRO A 166 -13.50 -18.07 2.54
C PRO A 166 -13.56 -16.55 2.41
N ILE A 167 -12.54 -15.85 2.91
CA ILE A 167 -12.51 -14.39 2.96
C ILE A 167 -12.64 -13.77 1.58
N TRP A 168 -12.04 -14.40 0.55
CA TRP A 168 -12.13 -13.95 -0.84
C TRP A 168 -13.53 -14.05 -1.43
N LEU A 169 -14.30 -15.05 -1.01
CA LEU A 169 -15.70 -15.17 -1.43
C LEU A 169 -16.55 -14.07 -0.77
N VAL A 170 -16.35 -13.81 0.52
CA VAL A 170 -17.03 -12.72 1.23
C VAL A 170 -16.68 -11.36 0.61
N TYR A 171 -15.40 -11.13 0.29
CA TYR A 171 -14.95 -9.93 -0.41
C TYR A 171 -15.63 -9.78 -1.78
N ARG A 172 -15.70 -10.87 -2.57
CA ARG A 172 -16.38 -10.90 -3.87
C ARG A 172 -17.86 -10.57 -3.73
N GLU A 173 -18.54 -11.14 -2.77
CA GLU A 173 -19.97 -10.87 -2.51
C GLU A 173 -20.21 -9.40 -2.10
N LEU A 174 -19.31 -8.82 -1.32
CA LEU A 174 -19.37 -7.39 -1.00
C LEU A 174 -19.15 -6.52 -2.25
N LEU A 175 -18.16 -6.87 -3.08
CA LEU A 175 -17.89 -6.18 -4.33
C LEU A 175 -19.10 -6.20 -5.27
N LEU A 176 -19.70 -7.36 -5.44
CA LEU A 176 -20.89 -7.54 -6.28
C LEU A 176 -22.10 -6.79 -5.71
N GLY A 177 -22.30 -6.83 -4.40
CA GLY A 177 -23.39 -6.12 -3.73
C GLY A 177 -23.32 -4.60 -3.80
N GLN A 178 -22.15 -4.03 -4.08
CA GLN A 178 -21.95 -2.58 -4.24
C GLN A 178 -22.18 -2.09 -5.67
N GLN A 179 -22.39 -3.01 -6.63
CA GLN A 179 -22.59 -2.60 -8.02
C GLN A 179 -23.95 -1.92 -8.23
N PRO A 180 -24.00 -0.83 -9.01
CA PRO A 180 -25.25 -0.14 -9.29
C PRO A 180 -26.16 -0.99 -10.17
N ARG A 181 -27.47 -0.78 -10.07
CA ARG A 181 -28.45 -1.49 -10.92
C ARG A 181 -28.17 -1.32 -12.42
N ALA A 182 -27.63 -0.18 -12.82
CA ALA A 182 -27.24 0.09 -14.21
C ALA A 182 -26.15 -0.88 -14.70
N PHE A 183 -25.18 -1.23 -13.85
CA PHE A 183 -24.15 -2.24 -14.18
C PHE A 183 -24.76 -3.59 -14.51
N TRP A 184 -25.72 -4.04 -13.70
CA TRP A 184 -26.37 -5.34 -13.90
C TRP A 184 -27.25 -5.41 -15.14
N ARG A 185 -27.75 -4.26 -15.64
CA ARG A 185 -28.53 -4.19 -16.85
C ARG A 185 -27.68 -4.15 -18.12
N ASP A 186 -26.55 -3.46 -18.09
CA ASP A 186 -25.79 -3.08 -19.26
C ASP A 186 -24.39 -3.74 -19.33
N GLY A 187 -23.86 -4.21 -18.19
CA GLY A 187 -22.57 -4.91 -18.14
C GLY A 187 -21.34 -4.09 -18.53
N ARG A 188 -21.50 -2.78 -18.84
CA ARG A 188 -20.36 -1.95 -19.24
C ARG A 188 -19.37 -1.76 -18.12
N SER A 189 -18.08 -1.92 -18.43
CA SER A 189 -16.98 -1.74 -17.45
C SER A 189 -16.94 -0.33 -16.83
N ALA A 190 -17.37 0.69 -17.56
CA ALA A 190 -17.49 2.07 -17.06
C ALA A 190 -18.48 2.23 -15.88
N LEU A 191 -19.44 1.32 -15.76
CA LEU A 191 -20.42 1.32 -14.67
C LEU A 191 -19.94 0.53 -13.46
N PHE A 192 -18.86 -0.24 -13.59
CA PHE A 192 -18.30 -1.04 -12.52
C PHE A 192 -17.66 -0.15 -11.45
N ARG A 193 -18.11 -0.28 -10.22
CA ARG A 193 -17.51 0.37 -9.06
C ARG A 193 -16.41 -0.51 -8.49
N SER A 194 -15.17 -0.10 -8.68
CA SER A 194 -14.02 -0.81 -8.12
C SER A 194 -14.04 -0.72 -6.58
N PHE A 195 -13.79 -1.85 -5.95
CA PHE A 195 -13.60 -1.96 -4.52
C PHE A 195 -12.33 -2.80 -4.31
N GLY A 196 -11.19 -2.13 -4.22
CA GLY A 196 -9.88 -2.80 -4.16
C GLY A 196 -9.69 -3.60 -2.86
N GLU A 197 -8.96 -4.71 -2.97
CA GLU A 197 -8.59 -5.58 -1.84
C GLU A 197 -7.97 -4.79 -0.68
N GLN A 198 -7.08 -3.85 -0.99
CA GLN A 198 -6.40 -3.03 0.00
C GLN A 198 -7.38 -2.19 0.83
N ARG A 199 -8.42 -1.64 0.17
CA ARG A 199 -9.50 -0.93 0.85
C ARG A 199 -10.31 -1.86 1.74
N PHE A 200 -10.62 -3.08 1.28
CA PHE A 200 -11.30 -4.08 2.08
C PHE A 200 -10.53 -4.42 3.35
N ARG A 201 -9.21 -4.68 3.23
CA ARG A 201 -8.32 -4.94 4.38
C ARG A 201 -8.33 -3.76 5.37
N ALA A 202 -8.22 -2.53 4.87
CA ALA A 202 -8.24 -1.34 5.71
C ALA A 202 -9.57 -1.14 6.45
N MET A 203 -10.69 -1.40 5.78
CA MET A 203 -12.02 -1.33 6.39
C MET A 203 -12.18 -2.41 7.46
N LEU A 204 -11.72 -3.64 7.20
CA LEU A 204 -11.75 -4.75 8.15
C LEU A 204 -10.87 -4.46 9.37
N THR A 205 -9.63 -4.00 9.16
CA THR A 205 -8.74 -3.56 10.24
C THR A 205 -9.39 -2.45 11.08
N THR A 206 -9.98 -1.45 10.44
CA THR A 206 -10.64 -0.33 11.16
C THR A 206 -11.85 -0.78 11.98
N LEU A 207 -12.58 -1.76 11.48
CA LEU A 207 -13.69 -2.39 12.20
C LEU A 207 -13.17 -3.08 13.47
N LEU A 208 -12.06 -3.81 13.39
CA LEU A 208 -11.40 -4.44 14.52
C LEU A 208 -10.80 -3.40 15.50
N GLU A 209 -10.16 -2.34 14.99
CA GLU A 209 -9.63 -1.22 15.81
C GLU A 209 -10.70 -0.58 16.67
N LYS A 210 -11.92 -0.47 16.14
CA LYS A 210 -13.06 0.13 16.84
C LYS A 210 -13.85 -0.86 17.72
N GLY A 211 -13.44 -2.13 17.75
CA GLY A 211 -14.13 -3.17 18.52
C GLY A 211 -15.55 -3.48 18.02
N VAL A 212 -15.89 -3.08 16.78
CA VAL A 212 -17.21 -3.29 16.20
C VAL A 212 -17.25 -4.71 15.60
N THR A 213 -17.51 -5.70 16.43
CA THR A 213 -17.49 -7.12 16.02
C THR A 213 -18.86 -7.79 16.08
N LYS A 214 -19.88 -7.13 16.64
CA LYS A 214 -21.22 -7.69 16.80
C LYS A 214 -22.23 -6.95 15.93
N ALA A 215 -22.87 -7.69 15.00
CA ALA A 215 -23.94 -7.18 14.15
C ALA A 215 -25.26 -7.00 14.92
N LYS A 216 -26.19 -6.22 14.37
CA LYS A 216 -27.51 -5.94 15.02
C LYS A 216 -28.33 -7.18 15.27
N ASP A 217 -28.21 -8.19 14.42
CA ASP A 217 -28.91 -9.48 14.55
C ASP A 217 -28.25 -10.45 15.53
N GLY A 218 -27.21 -10.00 16.26
CA GLY A 218 -26.47 -10.74 17.26
C GLY A 218 -25.36 -11.62 16.72
N ARG A 219 -25.13 -11.68 15.40
CA ARG A 219 -23.99 -12.37 14.82
C ARG A 219 -22.68 -11.71 15.22
N GLN A 220 -21.67 -12.51 15.53
CA GLN A 220 -20.36 -12.04 15.92
C GLN A 220 -19.34 -12.38 14.82
N LEU A 221 -18.61 -11.36 14.38
CA LEU A 221 -17.51 -11.52 13.43
C LEU A 221 -16.33 -12.19 14.11
N LYS A 222 -15.84 -13.26 13.49
CA LYS A 222 -14.58 -13.93 13.84
C LYS A 222 -13.73 -14.09 12.59
N LEU A 223 -12.44 -13.82 12.74
CA LEU A 223 -11.44 -14.08 11.71
C LEU A 223 -10.79 -15.43 12.02
N LEU A 224 -10.75 -16.30 11.02
CA LEU A 224 -10.22 -17.64 11.16
C LEU A 224 -8.99 -17.82 10.26
N PRO A 225 -8.03 -18.67 10.67
CA PRO A 225 -6.86 -18.95 9.86
C PRO A 225 -7.23 -19.58 8.51
N PRO A 226 -6.36 -19.48 7.49
CA PRO A 226 -6.57 -20.11 6.21
C PRO A 226 -6.41 -21.63 6.33
N LEU A 227 -7.18 -22.37 5.53
CA LEU A 227 -7.00 -23.81 5.33
C LEU A 227 -5.89 -24.08 4.30
N ARG A 228 -5.71 -23.16 3.34
CA ARG A 228 -4.71 -23.20 2.30
C ARG A 228 -4.04 -21.84 2.17
N ALA A 229 -2.74 -21.80 1.85
CA ALA A 229 -1.98 -20.57 1.75
C ALA A 229 -2.53 -19.59 0.69
N GLU A 230 -3.02 -20.11 -0.44
CA GLU A 230 -3.61 -19.32 -1.52
C GLU A 230 -4.94 -18.64 -1.15
N GLU A 231 -5.61 -19.12 -0.10
CA GLU A 231 -6.85 -18.53 0.41
C GLU A 231 -6.60 -17.40 1.42
N ALA A 232 -5.33 -17.19 1.78
CA ALA A 232 -4.97 -16.26 2.82
C ALA A 232 -5.00 -14.80 2.35
N MET A 233 -5.56 -13.93 3.19
CA MET A 233 -5.43 -12.49 3.10
C MET A 233 -4.61 -11.98 4.29
N TYR A 234 -3.59 -11.18 4.03
CA TYR A 234 -2.70 -10.65 5.06
C TYR A 234 -3.29 -9.37 5.66
N ILE A 235 -3.71 -9.41 6.92
CA ILE A 235 -4.49 -8.36 7.58
C ILE A 235 -3.80 -7.95 8.89
N PHE A 236 -3.77 -6.67 9.19
CA PHE A 236 -3.34 -6.19 10.50
C PHE A 236 -4.43 -6.43 11.53
N VAL A 237 -4.08 -7.14 12.60
CA VAL A 237 -4.98 -7.47 13.73
C VAL A 237 -4.61 -6.55 14.91
N PRO A 238 -5.38 -5.50 15.18
CA PRO A 238 -5.02 -4.49 16.18
C PRO A 238 -4.90 -5.05 17.61
N ALA A 239 -5.75 -6.01 17.97
CA ALA A 239 -5.70 -6.64 19.29
C ALA A 239 -4.39 -7.38 19.56
N GLU A 240 -3.77 -7.93 18.52
CA GLU A 240 -2.51 -8.67 18.59
C GLU A 240 -1.31 -7.78 18.23
N GLN A 241 -1.55 -6.55 17.78
CA GLN A 241 -0.52 -5.60 17.30
C GLN A 241 0.40 -6.18 16.22
N ARG A 242 -0.11 -7.14 15.41
CA ARG A 242 0.63 -7.81 14.35
C ARG A 242 -0.23 -8.05 13.11
N PHE A 243 0.44 -8.36 12.02
CA PHE A 243 -0.21 -8.89 10.83
C PHE A 243 -0.42 -10.39 10.96
N ALA A 244 -1.54 -10.87 10.45
CA ALA A 244 -1.90 -12.28 10.44
C ALA A 244 -2.51 -12.70 9.11
N PHE A 245 -2.32 -13.96 8.76
CA PHE A 245 -2.99 -14.58 7.62
C PHE A 245 -4.40 -15.00 8.03
N VAL A 246 -5.39 -14.41 7.39
CA VAL A 246 -6.81 -14.72 7.57
C VAL A 246 -7.32 -15.37 6.29
N GLY A 247 -7.88 -16.55 6.40
CA GLY A 247 -8.42 -17.29 5.26
C GLY A 247 -9.94 -17.31 5.24
N ARG A 248 -10.57 -17.19 6.40
CA ARG A 248 -12.03 -17.34 6.52
C ARG A 248 -12.62 -16.30 7.46
N ILE A 249 -13.87 -15.98 7.20
CA ILE A 249 -14.69 -15.13 8.07
C ILE A 249 -15.85 -16.00 8.58
N ASP A 250 -16.03 -16.02 9.88
CA ASP A 250 -17.23 -16.54 10.52
C ASP A 250 -18.08 -15.38 11.05
N SER A 251 -19.36 -15.44 10.81
CA SER A 251 -20.36 -14.49 11.29
C SER A 251 -21.62 -15.27 11.69
N SER A 252 -21.41 -16.35 12.41
CA SER A 252 -22.51 -17.18 12.95
C SER A 252 -23.11 -16.54 14.22
N ARG A 253 -24.34 -16.89 14.51
CA ARG A 253 -24.94 -16.58 15.80
C ARG A 253 -24.24 -17.40 16.88
N PRO A 254 -23.94 -16.81 18.06
CA PRO A 254 -23.44 -17.60 19.17
C PRO A 254 -24.44 -18.73 19.48
N ILE A 255 -23.93 -19.94 19.57
CA ILE A 255 -24.74 -21.08 20.00
C ILE A 255 -25.25 -20.72 21.41
N ARG A 256 -26.56 -20.52 21.57
CA ARG A 256 -27.13 -20.38 22.88
C ARG A 256 -26.86 -21.71 23.58
N SER A 257 -25.96 -21.74 24.56
CA SER A 257 -25.82 -22.82 25.49
C SER A 257 -27.24 -23.03 26.08
N ARG A 258 -27.90 -24.15 25.78
CA ARG A 258 -29.09 -24.51 26.53
C ARG A 258 -28.61 -24.65 27.98
N PRO A 259 -29.26 -23.99 28.93
CA PRO A 259 -29.01 -24.33 30.32
C PRO A 259 -29.33 -25.81 30.45
N TYR A 260 -28.40 -26.58 31.00
CA TYR A 260 -28.65 -27.95 31.43
C TYR A 260 -29.74 -27.86 32.50
N GLU A 261 -30.96 -28.27 32.15
CA GLU A 261 -31.98 -28.61 33.12
C GLU A 261 -31.66 -29.90 33.85
#